data_054557655df04f5f2f9a39cac1c971dd
#
_entry.id   054557655df04f5f2f9a39cac1c971dd
#
_cell.length_a   1.000
_cell.length_b   1.000
_cell.length_c   1.000
_cell.angle_alpha   90.00
_cell.angle_beta   90.00
_cell.angle_gamma   90.00
#
_symmetry.space_group_name_H-M   'P 1'
#
loop_
_entity.id
_entity.type
_entity.pdbx_description
1 polymer ?
#
loop_
_entity_poly.entity_id
_entity_poly.type
_entity_poly.pdbx_seq_one_letter_code
_entity_poly.pdbx_strand_id
1 'polypeptide(L)'
;MAKPLATAIAALALLTLAAAPLGTAADPVKDLPAPVARHTLYAIGQAPPAPTLPDLLPGRAALGTGNLVWHGGEVQHAPKVYLVFWGWHGVDPAGAAPYLTSFFGGVGGNAWMASQTQYTDATGAVGNPTGQLAGVWYDDTSPLAPSPDLSLTDSGLGVELEAIAAAAHFGYGVNADYIIATSSGHSTGGFAANGGPYCAWHSWTGVDTGVHGVVPIAYTNLPYQTDAGASCGKSFVNAGAAGNLDGFSIVAGHEYAEVITDPHLDAWYDVTGYENADKCAWNLGPGATARNIVIGGSNYAVQALWSNSASACA
;
A
#
# COMPACT_ATOMS: atom_id res chain seq x y z
N MET A 1 72.22 -18.67 -60.92
CA MET A 1 71.07 -17.74 -61.15
C MET A 1 70.17 -17.68 -59.95
N ALA A 2 70.37 -16.73 -59.06
CA ALA A 2 69.61 -16.57 -57.80
C ALA A 2 68.54 -15.51 -58.05
N LYS A 3 67.27 -15.84 -57.68
CA LYS A 3 66.17 -14.90 -57.64
C LYS A 3 66.09 -14.27 -56.25
N PRO A 4 65.84 -12.97 -56.17
CA PRO A 4 65.69 -12.33 -54.86
C PRO A 4 64.28 -12.57 -54.29
N LEU A 5 64.25 -12.83 -52.98
CA LEU A 5 63.04 -12.90 -52.13
C LEU A 5 62.55 -11.47 -51.85
N ALA A 6 61.32 -11.18 -52.19
CA ALA A 6 60.66 -9.92 -51.81
C ALA A 6 60.03 -10.05 -50.44
N THR A 7 60.48 -9.21 -49.51
CA THR A 7 59.94 -9.12 -48.14
C THR A 7 58.75 -8.18 -48.16
N ALA A 8 57.51 -8.73 -47.86
CA ALA A 8 56.31 -7.93 -47.65
C ALA A 8 56.24 -7.46 -46.19
N ILE A 9 56.31 -6.16 -46.00
CA ILE A 9 56.07 -5.53 -44.67
C ILE A 9 54.55 -5.33 -44.51
N ALA A 10 53.92 -6.07 -43.60
CA ALA A 10 52.54 -5.87 -43.23
C ALA A 10 52.49 -4.71 -42.22
N ALA A 11 51.83 -3.61 -42.61
CA ALA A 11 51.55 -2.50 -41.72
C ALA A 11 50.31 -2.88 -40.83
N LEU A 12 50.54 -2.98 -39.53
CA LEU A 12 49.48 -3.22 -38.52
C LEU A 12 48.87 -1.87 -38.19
N ALA A 13 47.66 -1.62 -38.71
CA ALA A 13 46.87 -0.45 -38.32
C ALA A 13 46.27 -0.69 -36.94
N LEU A 14 46.75 0.03 -35.90
CA LEU A 14 46.09 0.10 -34.60
C LEU A 14 44.80 0.91 -34.75
N LEU A 15 43.65 0.24 -34.73
CA LEU A 15 42.36 0.90 -34.47
C LEU A 15 42.28 1.26 -32.97
N THR A 16 42.43 2.52 -32.62
CA THR A 16 42.08 3.04 -31.32
C THR A 16 40.56 3.16 -31.26
N LEU A 17 39.88 2.21 -30.60
CA LEU A 17 38.49 2.41 -30.20
C LEU A 17 38.47 3.52 -29.13
N ALA A 18 37.96 4.67 -29.50
CA ALA A 18 37.59 5.68 -28.53
C ALA A 18 36.39 5.13 -27.69
N ALA A 19 36.63 4.82 -26.44
CA ALA A 19 35.57 4.52 -25.51
C ALA A 19 34.71 5.76 -25.36
N ALA A 20 33.45 5.68 -25.78
CA ALA A 20 32.47 6.70 -25.44
C ALA A 20 32.36 6.76 -23.90
N PRO A 21 32.24 7.96 -23.29
CA PRO A 21 32.00 8.04 -21.86
C PRO A 21 30.71 7.30 -21.58
N LEU A 22 30.76 6.32 -20.68
CA LEU A 22 29.58 5.73 -20.05
C LEU A 22 28.85 6.90 -19.40
N GLY A 23 27.71 7.28 -19.99
CA GLY A 23 26.80 8.20 -19.31
C GLY A 23 26.56 7.64 -17.90
N THR A 24 26.80 8.46 -16.90
CA THR A 24 26.43 8.12 -15.52
C THR A 24 24.95 7.80 -15.56
N ALA A 25 24.60 6.53 -15.29
CA ALA A 25 23.22 6.17 -15.07
C ALA A 25 22.66 7.13 -14.00
N ALA A 26 21.55 7.78 -14.30
CA ALA A 26 20.87 8.61 -13.33
C ALA A 26 20.66 7.75 -12.08
N ASP A 27 20.99 8.30 -10.92
CA ASP A 27 20.77 7.64 -9.65
C ASP A 27 19.25 7.56 -9.46
N PRO A 28 18.63 6.38 -9.52
CA PRO A 28 17.18 6.25 -9.46
C PRO A 28 16.58 6.81 -8.15
N VAL A 29 17.40 7.02 -7.14
CA VAL A 29 16.97 7.60 -5.84
C VAL A 29 16.97 9.12 -5.87
N LYS A 30 17.71 9.76 -6.79
CA LYS A 30 17.86 11.23 -6.80
C LYS A 30 16.71 11.98 -7.47
N ASP A 31 15.93 11.28 -8.29
CA ASP A 31 14.82 11.84 -9.08
C ASP A 31 13.45 11.37 -8.61
N LEU A 32 13.36 10.71 -7.42
CA LEU A 32 12.06 10.38 -6.83
C LEU A 32 11.37 11.69 -6.39
N PRO A 33 10.11 11.89 -6.75
CA PRO A 33 9.33 13.01 -6.22
C PRO A 33 9.32 12.96 -4.69
N ALA A 34 9.21 14.12 -4.04
CA ALA A 34 9.07 14.18 -2.59
C ALA A 34 7.92 13.23 -2.16
N PRO A 35 8.08 12.52 -1.03
CA PRO A 35 7.07 11.58 -0.58
C PRO A 35 5.71 12.26 -0.56
N VAL A 36 4.75 11.67 -1.26
CA VAL A 36 3.37 12.15 -1.30
C VAL A 36 2.76 12.01 0.08
N ALA A 37 1.81 12.86 0.42
CA ALA A 37 1.06 12.77 1.66
C ALA A 37 0.52 11.33 1.84
N ARG A 38 0.69 10.78 3.05
CA ARG A 38 0.20 9.45 3.39
C ARG A 38 -1.18 9.57 3.97
N HIS A 39 -2.06 8.65 3.60
CA HIS A 39 -3.29 8.43 4.33
C HIS A 39 -3.05 7.41 5.45
N THR A 40 -3.56 7.63 6.65
CA THR A 40 -3.07 6.92 7.85
C THR A 40 -4.22 6.44 8.72
N LEU A 41 -4.31 5.13 8.94
CA LEU A 41 -5.15 4.56 9.98
C LEU A 41 -4.49 4.72 11.35
N TYR A 42 -5.06 5.56 12.19
CA TYR A 42 -4.58 5.80 13.55
C TYR A 42 -4.94 4.64 14.49
N ALA A 43 -4.06 4.37 15.45
CA ALA A 43 -4.29 3.36 16.49
C ALA A 43 -5.49 3.73 17.39
N ILE A 44 -6.10 2.74 18.02
CA ILE A 44 -7.24 2.94 18.93
C ILE A 44 -6.86 3.95 20.01
N GLY A 45 -7.70 4.98 20.17
CA GLY A 45 -7.47 6.07 21.14
C GLY A 45 -6.51 7.17 20.70
N GLN A 46 -5.91 7.06 19.51
CA GLN A 46 -5.16 8.14 18.89
C GLN A 46 -6.10 8.99 18.01
N ALA A 47 -5.82 10.28 17.93
CA ALA A 47 -6.52 11.18 17.04
C ALA A 47 -5.58 11.61 15.91
N PRO A 48 -6.10 11.82 14.68
CA PRO A 48 -5.33 12.47 13.64
C PRO A 48 -4.88 13.85 14.12
N PRO A 49 -3.76 14.39 13.60
CA PRO A 49 -3.37 15.77 13.90
C PRO A 49 -4.51 16.71 13.55
N ALA A 50 -4.74 17.71 14.39
CA ALA A 50 -5.78 18.70 14.13
C ALA A 50 -5.54 19.33 12.75
N PRO A 51 -6.59 19.50 11.91
CA PRO A 51 -6.47 20.15 10.63
C PRO A 51 -5.83 21.53 10.79
N THR A 52 -4.93 21.88 9.89
CA THR A 52 -4.25 23.17 9.90
C THR A 52 -5.23 24.31 9.62
N LEU A 53 -4.94 25.51 10.12
CA LEU A 53 -5.82 26.69 10.04
C LEU A 53 -6.48 26.99 8.67
N PRO A 54 -5.89 26.70 7.50
CA PRO A 54 -6.57 26.87 6.22
C PRO A 54 -7.80 25.97 6.04
N ASP A 55 -7.88 24.85 6.77
CA ASP A 55 -8.95 23.85 6.67
C ASP A 55 -10.14 24.17 7.61
N LEU A 56 -9.99 25.14 8.51
CA LEU A 56 -11.02 25.56 9.46
C LEU A 56 -11.87 26.71 8.90
N LEU A 57 -12.73 26.42 7.92
CA LEU A 57 -13.79 27.37 7.58
C LEU A 57 -14.89 27.33 8.67
N PRO A 58 -15.46 28.49 9.07
CA PRO A 58 -16.55 28.54 10.05
C PRO A 58 -17.74 27.70 9.53
N GLY A 59 -18.14 26.70 10.28
CA GLY A 59 -19.26 25.82 9.93
C GLY A 59 -18.88 24.39 9.58
N ARG A 60 -17.60 24.00 9.60
CA ARG A 60 -17.18 22.62 9.44
C ARG A 60 -17.61 21.80 10.66
N ALA A 61 -18.39 20.78 10.36
CA ALA A 61 -18.91 19.82 11.32
C ALA A 61 -17.77 19.00 11.96
N ALA A 62 -18.03 18.47 13.15
CA ALA A 62 -17.19 17.50 13.82
C ALA A 62 -16.90 16.31 12.89
N LEU A 63 -15.73 15.70 13.08
CA LEU A 63 -15.20 14.53 12.37
C LEU A 63 -16.27 13.71 11.62
N GLY A 64 -16.17 13.67 10.30
CA GLY A 64 -16.81 12.65 9.50
C GLY A 64 -18.31 12.76 9.22
N THR A 65 -18.96 13.94 9.30
CA THR A 65 -20.43 14.08 9.19
C THR A 65 -20.98 14.24 7.77
N GLY A 66 -20.15 14.37 6.73
CA GLY A 66 -20.59 14.50 5.34
C GLY A 66 -20.31 13.25 4.52
N ASN A 67 -20.93 13.16 3.35
CA ASN A 67 -20.54 12.17 2.36
C ASN A 67 -19.15 12.47 1.79
N LEU A 68 -18.51 11.44 1.26
CA LEU A 68 -17.30 11.61 0.45
C LEU A 68 -17.63 12.40 -0.81
N VAL A 69 -16.70 13.20 -1.27
CA VAL A 69 -16.79 14.01 -2.48
C VAL A 69 -15.69 13.57 -3.44
N TRP A 70 -16.03 13.47 -4.71
CA TRP A 70 -15.04 13.20 -5.74
C TRP A 70 -14.23 14.45 -6.06
N HIS A 71 -12.90 14.33 -6.03
CA HIS A 71 -11.96 15.44 -6.24
C HIS A 71 -11.28 15.41 -7.60
N GLY A 72 -11.65 14.46 -8.48
CA GLY A 72 -11.21 14.41 -9.86
C GLY A 72 -10.23 13.28 -10.19
N GLY A 73 -9.69 12.58 -9.18
CA GLY A 73 -8.78 11.46 -9.33
C GLY A 73 -9.46 10.18 -9.84
N GLU A 74 -8.63 9.19 -10.14
CA GLU A 74 -9.06 7.88 -10.63
C GLU A 74 -9.48 6.97 -9.47
N VAL A 75 -10.35 5.98 -9.77
CA VAL A 75 -10.64 4.85 -8.88
C VAL A 75 -10.20 3.54 -9.55
N GLN A 76 -10.04 2.47 -8.78
CA GLN A 76 -9.64 1.19 -9.36
C GLN A 76 -10.85 0.42 -9.94
N HIS A 77 -10.89 0.28 -11.28
CA HIS A 77 -11.97 -0.42 -11.99
C HIS A 77 -11.84 -1.94 -11.99
N ALA A 78 -10.63 -2.44 -11.83
CA ALA A 78 -10.30 -3.86 -11.76
C ALA A 78 -9.23 -4.12 -10.68
N PRO A 79 -9.57 -3.90 -9.39
CA PRO A 79 -8.61 -3.95 -8.31
C PRO A 79 -7.81 -5.25 -8.26
N LYS A 80 -6.52 -5.13 -8.01
CA LYS A 80 -5.58 -6.24 -7.83
C LYS A 80 -4.71 -5.99 -6.61
N VAL A 81 -4.55 -7.01 -5.80
CA VAL A 81 -3.67 -7.00 -4.64
C VAL A 81 -2.43 -7.82 -4.92
N TYR A 82 -1.27 -7.27 -4.62
CA TYR A 82 0.00 -7.97 -4.58
C TYR A 82 0.53 -7.91 -3.14
N LEU A 83 0.57 -9.07 -2.47
CA LEU A 83 1.10 -9.19 -1.11
C LEU A 83 2.60 -9.40 -1.16
N VAL A 84 3.36 -8.53 -0.50
CA VAL A 84 4.80 -8.64 -0.33
C VAL A 84 5.10 -8.87 1.15
N PHE A 85 5.60 -10.05 1.49
CA PHE A 85 6.08 -10.39 2.82
C PHE A 85 7.57 -10.07 2.89
N TRP A 86 7.87 -8.84 3.33
CA TRP A 86 9.20 -8.25 3.25
C TRP A 86 10.06 -8.60 4.48
N GLY A 87 11.17 -9.30 4.25
CA GLY A 87 12.14 -9.66 5.29
C GLY A 87 11.62 -10.64 6.34
N TRP A 88 10.69 -11.52 5.98
CA TRP A 88 10.09 -12.46 6.94
C TRP A 88 10.99 -13.65 7.26
N HIS A 89 11.91 -14.05 6.38
CA HIS A 89 12.85 -15.15 6.55
C HIS A 89 12.21 -16.44 7.12
N GLY A 90 10.96 -16.70 6.77
CA GLY A 90 10.16 -17.81 7.28
C GLY A 90 9.67 -17.67 8.72
N VAL A 91 9.80 -16.50 9.34
CA VAL A 91 9.34 -16.24 10.72
C VAL A 91 7.98 -15.56 10.70
N ASP A 92 6.94 -16.27 11.11
CA ASP A 92 5.56 -15.78 11.23
C ASP A 92 4.92 -16.25 12.53
N PRO A 93 5.19 -15.55 13.65
CA PRO A 93 4.80 -16.03 14.97
C PRO A 93 3.27 -16.10 15.21
N ALA A 94 2.49 -15.35 14.45
CA ALA A 94 1.03 -15.36 14.59
C ALA A 94 0.30 -16.11 13.46
N GLY A 95 1.00 -16.52 12.38
CA GLY A 95 0.35 -17.10 11.21
C GLY A 95 -0.34 -16.06 10.32
N ALA A 96 0.23 -14.86 10.24
CA ALA A 96 -0.36 -13.74 9.51
C ALA A 96 -0.28 -13.90 7.99
N ALA A 97 0.80 -14.50 7.46
CA ALA A 97 0.96 -14.65 6.01
C ALA A 97 -0.12 -15.53 5.36
N PRO A 98 -0.40 -16.76 5.82
CA PRO A 98 -1.50 -17.55 5.28
C PRO A 98 -2.86 -16.91 5.54
N TYR A 99 -3.05 -16.19 6.66
CA TYR A 99 -4.27 -15.48 6.98
C TYR A 99 -4.55 -14.36 5.97
N LEU A 100 -3.59 -13.47 5.72
CA LEU A 100 -3.71 -12.37 4.75
C LEU A 100 -3.87 -12.92 3.32
N THR A 101 -3.12 -13.94 2.95
CA THR A 101 -3.24 -14.58 1.63
C THR A 101 -4.64 -15.13 1.42
N SER A 102 -5.22 -15.78 2.42
CA SER A 102 -6.58 -16.31 2.35
C SER A 102 -7.64 -15.20 2.37
N PHE A 103 -7.45 -14.14 3.15
CA PHE A 103 -8.34 -12.97 3.20
C PHE A 103 -8.43 -12.32 1.81
N PHE A 104 -7.30 -11.92 1.24
CA PHE A 104 -7.28 -11.26 -0.06
C PHE A 104 -7.62 -12.21 -1.22
N GLY A 105 -7.39 -13.51 -1.05
CA GLY A 105 -7.82 -14.53 -2.00
C GLY A 105 -9.33 -14.60 -2.20
N GLY A 106 -10.11 -14.13 -1.23
CA GLY A 106 -11.57 -14.16 -1.27
C GLY A 106 -12.27 -12.81 -1.06
N VAL A 107 -11.54 -11.69 -0.93
CA VAL A 107 -12.13 -10.38 -0.67
C VAL A 107 -12.94 -9.86 -1.86
N GLY A 108 -12.52 -10.17 -3.08
CA GLY A 108 -13.21 -9.80 -4.30
C GLY A 108 -14.52 -10.54 -4.50
N GLY A 109 -15.53 -9.82 -5.01
CA GLY A 109 -16.89 -10.34 -5.19
C GLY A 109 -17.68 -10.44 -3.88
N ASN A 110 -17.07 -10.11 -2.72
CA ASN A 110 -17.74 -10.15 -1.43
C ASN A 110 -18.70 -8.95 -1.27
N ALA A 111 -19.81 -9.16 -0.54
CA ALA A 111 -20.82 -8.14 -0.29
C ALA A 111 -20.26 -6.93 0.51
N TRP A 112 -19.26 -7.15 1.36
CA TRP A 112 -18.60 -6.08 2.11
C TRP A 112 -17.94 -5.07 1.18
N MET A 113 -17.15 -5.54 0.19
CA MET A 113 -16.53 -4.68 -0.83
C MET A 113 -17.52 -4.16 -1.87
N ALA A 114 -18.68 -4.79 -2.04
CA ALA A 114 -19.69 -4.31 -2.98
C ALA A 114 -20.24 -2.92 -2.61
N SER A 115 -20.17 -2.52 -1.32
CA SER A 115 -20.55 -1.16 -0.89
C SER A 115 -19.66 -0.09 -1.54
N GLN A 116 -18.45 -0.41 -1.95
CA GLN A 116 -17.49 0.52 -2.54
C GLN A 116 -17.72 0.77 -4.04
N THR A 117 -18.49 -0.08 -4.71
CA THR A 117 -18.79 0.09 -6.15
C THR A 117 -19.66 1.30 -6.47
N GLN A 118 -20.16 2.00 -5.47
CA GLN A 118 -20.87 3.28 -5.63
C GLN A 118 -19.95 4.45 -5.98
N TYR A 119 -18.65 4.33 -5.69
CA TYR A 119 -17.68 5.38 -5.98
C TYR A 119 -17.17 5.26 -7.41
N THR A 120 -17.14 6.40 -8.10
CA THR A 120 -16.88 6.46 -9.55
C THR A 120 -15.88 7.55 -9.87
N ASP A 121 -15.20 7.41 -10.99
CA ASP A 121 -14.49 8.50 -11.66
C ASP A 121 -15.15 8.86 -13.00
N ALA A 122 -14.47 9.62 -13.85
CA ALA A 122 -14.96 10.00 -15.15
C ALA A 122 -15.12 8.82 -16.13
N THR A 123 -14.52 7.67 -15.86
CA THR A 123 -14.43 6.50 -16.75
C THR A 123 -15.25 5.31 -16.29
N GLY A 124 -15.60 5.25 -15.00
CA GLY A 124 -16.40 4.13 -14.47
C GLY A 124 -16.48 4.09 -12.96
N ALA A 125 -16.93 2.95 -12.44
CA ALA A 125 -17.09 2.68 -11.03
C ALA A 125 -15.92 1.82 -10.50
N VAL A 126 -15.71 1.88 -9.19
CA VAL A 126 -14.86 0.90 -8.48
C VAL A 126 -15.34 -0.51 -8.80
N GLY A 127 -14.42 -1.37 -9.23
CA GLY A 127 -14.72 -2.76 -9.51
C GLY A 127 -14.70 -3.63 -8.25
N ASN A 128 -15.49 -4.70 -8.28
CA ASN A 128 -15.42 -5.74 -7.24
C ASN A 128 -15.40 -7.14 -7.87
N PRO A 129 -14.45 -7.44 -8.78
CA PRO A 129 -14.35 -8.77 -9.38
C PRO A 129 -13.87 -9.79 -8.35
N THR A 130 -14.15 -11.08 -8.57
CA THR A 130 -13.50 -12.17 -7.85
C THR A 130 -12.02 -12.28 -8.26
N GLY A 131 -11.18 -12.88 -7.39
CA GLY A 131 -9.78 -13.14 -7.73
C GLY A 131 -8.91 -11.88 -7.73
N GLN A 132 -9.15 -10.98 -6.78
CA GLN A 132 -8.36 -9.74 -6.65
C GLN A 132 -6.93 -9.98 -6.18
N LEU A 133 -6.64 -11.04 -5.41
CA LEU A 133 -5.26 -11.42 -5.08
C LEU A 133 -4.56 -11.89 -6.36
N ALA A 134 -3.65 -11.07 -6.88
CA ALA A 134 -2.96 -11.28 -8.14
C ALA A 134 -1.57 -11.87 -7.97
N GLY A 135 -0.95 -11.75 -6.79
CA GLY A 135 0.35 -12.31 -6.51
C GLY A 135 0.73 -12.26 -5.04
N VAL A 136 1.66 -13.14 -4.66
CA VAL A 136 2.28 -13.19 -3.33
C VAL A 136 3.78 -13.34 -3.53
N TRP A 137 4.56 -12.53 -2.86
CA TRP A 137 6.00 -12.55 -2.92
C TRP A 137 6.61 -12.49 -1.51
N TYR A 138 7.55 -13.38 -1.22
CA TYR A 138 8.40 -13.31 -0.05
C TYR A 138 9.73 -12.73 -0.47
N ASP A 139 9.96 -11.46 -0.17
CA ASP A 139 11.24 -10.82 -0.45
C ASP A 139 12.14 -10.82 0.78
N ASP A 140 12.93 -11.90 0.87
CA ASP A 140 13.97 -12.03 1.89
C ASP A 140 15.35 -11.62 1.39
N THR A 141 15.44 -11.16 0.13
CA THR A 141 16.71 -10.83 -0.54
C THR A 141 16.94 -9.34 -0.74
N SER A 142 15.93 -8.52 -0.48
CA SER A 142 16.02 -7.08 -0.61
C SER A 142 17.13 -6.51 0.29
N PRO A 143 18.00 -5.63 -0.23
CA PRO A 143 19.01 -4.94 0.58
C PRO A 143 18.39 -4.02 1.62
N LEU A 144 17.09 -3.71 1.47
CA LEU A 144 16.29 -2.93 2.40
C LEU A 144 15.47 -3.81 3.35
N ALA A 145 15.78 -5.11 3.42
CA ALA A 145 15.12 -6.04 4.35
C ALA A 145 15.01 -5.42 5.74
N PRO A 146 13.88 -5.63 6.43
CA PRO A 146 13.61 -4.99 7.71
C PRO A 146 14.77 -5.18 8.68
N SER A 147 15.34 -4.08 9.11
CA SER A 147 16.33 -4.01 10.17
C SER A 147 15.67 -3.33 11.37
N PRO A 148 16.08 -3.66 12.61
CA PRO A 148 15.59 -2.92 13.78
C PRO A 148 15.82 -1.42 13.68
N ASP A 149 16.81 -1.01 12.89
CA ASP A 149 17.10 0.38 12.55
C ASP A 149 16.55 0.71 11.17
N LEU A 150 15.24 0.84 11.10
CA LEU A 150 14.55 1.38 9.93
C LEU A 150 14.62 2.91 9.90
N SER A 151 15.73 3.52 10.29
CA SER A 151 15.91 4.97 10.30
C SER A 151 15.79 5.61 8.92
N LEU A 152 16.02 4.87 7.84
CA LEU A 152 15.59 5.23 6.49
C LEU A 152 14.06 5.31 6.36
N THR A 153 13.34 4.89 7.36
CA THR A 153 11.91 4.60 7.35
C THR A 153 11.07 5.50 8.24
N ASP A 154 11.66 6.40 9.00
CA ASP A 154 10.87 7.47 9.62
C ASP A 154 10.06 8.24 8.55
N SER A 155 10.57 8.28 7.32
CA SER A 155 9.88 8.81 6.14
C SER A 155 9.06 7.78 5.35
N GLY A 156 9.16 6.47 5.63
CA GLY A 156 8.55 5.38 4.83
C GLY A 156 9.24 5.10 3.50
N LEU A 157 10.39 5.69 3.26
CA LEU A 157 11.13 5.51 2.00
C LEU A 157 11.47 4.03 1.73
N GLY A 158 11.78 3.25 2.76
CA GLY A 158 12.04 1.82 2.60
C GLY A 158 10.84 1.07 2.05
N VAL A 159 9.63 1.37 2.54
CA VAL A 159 8.38 0.77 2.05
C VAL A 159 8.07 1.21 0.62
N GLU A 160 8.31 2.48 0.29
CA GLU A 160 8.14 3.00 -1.07
C GLU A 160 9.08 2.29 -2.06
N LEU A 161 10.35 2.13 -1.71
CA LEU A 161 11.32 1.43 -2.54
C LEU A 161 10.98 -0.05 -2.72
N GLU A 162 10.47 -0.70 -1.67
CA GLU A 162 9.98 -2.08 -1.75
C GLU A 162 8.72 -2.18 -2.64
N ALA A 163 7.82 -1.19 -2.58
CA ALA A 163 6.67 -1.14 -3.48
C ALA A 163 7.08 -0.97 -4.94
N ILE A 164 8.11 -0.17 -5.23
CA ILE A 164 8.70 -0.05 -6.56
C ILE A 164 9.30 -1.39 -7.01
N ALA A 165 10.00 -2.09 -6.13
CA ALA A 165 10.55 -3.42 -6.42
C ALA A 165 9.43 -4.44 -6.69
N ALA A 166 8.35 -4.40 -5.91
CA ALA A 166 7.17 -5.24 -6.13
C ALA A 166 6.49 -4.95 -7.48
N ALA A 167 6.34 -3.67 -7.84
CA ALA A 167 5.80 -3.28 -9.13
C ALA A 167 6.71 -3.73 -10.30
N ALA A 168 8.02 -3.71 -10.12
CA ALA A 168 8.95 -4.27 -11.09
C ALA A 168 8.84 -5.80 -11.19
N HIS A 169 8.56 -6.48 -10.07
CA HIS A 169 8.42 -7.94 -10.01
C HIS A 169 7.10 -8.42 -10.64
N PHE A 170 5.98 -7.80 -10.31
CA PHE A 170 4.64 -8.23 -10.74
C PHE A 170 4.12 -7.53 -11.99
N GLY A 171 4.66 -6.37 -12.33
CA GLY A 171 4.19 -5.47 -13.37
C GLY A 171 3.49 -4.24 -12.78
N TYR A 172 3.66 -3.12 -13.46
CA TYR A 172 3.07 -1.82 -13.10
C TYR A 172 1.60 -1.76 -13.48
N GLY A 173 0.77 -1.13 -12.66
CA GLY A 173 -0.63 -0.98 -13.01
C GLY A 173 -1.41 -0.06 -12.07
N VAL A 174 -2.25 0.81 -12.65
CA VAL A 174 -3.12 1.75 -11.93
C VAL A 174 -4.21 1.05 -11.07
N ASN A 175 -4.51 -0.21 -11.38
CA ASN A 175 -5.46 -1.02 -10.59
C ASN A 175 -4.76 -1.92 -9.56
N ALA A 176 -3.49 -1.67 -9.25
CA ALA A 176 -2.73 -2.47 -8.31
C ALA A 176 -2.58 -1.75 -6.97
N ASP A 177 -2.71 -2.51 -5.88
CA ASP A 177 -2.22 -2.15 -4.55
C ASP A 177 -1.10 -3.12 -4.18
N TYR A 178 0.10 -2.58 -3.94
CA TYR A 178 1.25 -3.34 -3.47
C TYR A 178 1.30 -3.25 -1.96
N ILE A 179 0.80 -4.26 -1.28
CA ILE A 179 0.74 -4.32 0.18
C ILE A 179 2.07 -4.86 0.71
N ILE A 180 2.86 -3.98 1.31
CA ILE A 180 4.16 -4.29 1.90
C ILE A 180 3.96 -4.66 3.36
N ALA A 181 3.90 -5.96 3.63
CA ALA A 181 3.75 -6.51 4.97
C ALA A 181 5.14 -6.74 5.57
N THR A 182 5.52 -5.94 6.58
CA THR A 182 6.79 -6.09 7.28
C THR A 182 6.73 -7.19 8.33
N SER A 183 7.86 -7.84 8.61
CA SER A 183 7.95 -8.93 9.59
C SER A 183 7.79 -8.44 11.04
N SER A 184 7.47 -9.35 11.96
CA SER A 184 7.38 -9.04 13.40
C SER A 184 8.70 -8.44 13.93
N GLY A 185 8.58 -7.40 14.75
CA GLY A 185 9.70 -6.63 15.27
C GLY A 185 10.27 -5.58 14.32
N HIS A 186 9.71 -5.45 13.10
CA HIS A 186 10.18 -4.51 12.08
C HIS A 186 9.03 -3.65 11.57
N SER A 187 9.19 -2.34 11.61
CA SER A 187 8.16 -1.40 11.18
C SER A 187 8.76 -0.04 10.85
N THR A 188 8.00 0.79 10.15
CA THR A 188 8.39 2.20 9.94
C THR A 188 8.21 3.02 11.21
N GLY A 189 8.88 4.15 11.32
CA GLY A 189 8.74 5.08 12.43
C GLY A 189 7.28 5.49 12.64
N GLY A 190 6.89 5.62 13.90
CA GLY A 190 5.51 5.99 14.26
C GLY A 190 4.50 4.84 14.31
N PHE A 191 4.90 3.59 14.08
CA PHE A 191 4.01 2.44 14.30
C PHE A 191 3.65 2.28 15.79
N ALA A 192 2.41 1.88 16.07
CA ALA A 192 1.86 1.82 17.42
C ALA A 192 2.63 0.89 18.37
N ALA A 193 3.28 -0.17 17.87
CA ALA A 193 4.15 -1.04 18.67
C ALA A 193 5.35 -0.28 19.25
N ASN A 194 5.80 0.77 18.60
CA ASN A 194 6.92 1.62 19.02
C ASN A 194 6.45 2.88 19.76
N GLY A 195 5.19 2.91 20.23
CA GLY A 195 4.59 4.07 20.89
C GLY A 195 4.14 5.18 19.94
N GLY A 196 4.11 4.91 18.65
CA GLY A 196 3.62 5.84 17.62
C GLY A 196 2.08 5.82 17.48
N PRO A 197 1.53 6.68 16.63
CA PRO A 197 0.09 6.88 16.54
C PRO A 197 -0.62 6.01 15.51
N TYR A 198 0.04 5.24 14.64
CA TYR A 198 -0.60 4.58 13.51
C TYR A 198 -0.55 3.06 13.55
N CYS A 199 -1.49 2.40 12.85
CA CYS A 199 -1.52 0.96 12.60
C CYS A 199 -1.04 0.59 11.19
N ALA A 200 -1.40 1.36 10.19
CA ALA A 200 -0.98 1.25 8.79
C ALA A 200 -1.14 2.61 8.11
N TRP A 201 -0.73 2.68 6.88
CA TRP A 201 -0.99 3.80 5.99
C TRP A 201 -0.81 3.36 4.54
N HIS A 202 -1.49 4.04 3.62
CA HIS A 202 -1.24 3.91 2.19
C HIS A 202 -0.74 5.20 1.58
N SER A 203 -0.17 5.09 0.40
CA SER A 203 0.34 6.20 -0.39
C SER A 203 0.49 5.77 -1.85
N TRP A 204 1.03 6.66 -2.66
CA TRP A 204 1.38 6.35 -4.05
C TRP A 204 2.73 6.97 -4.42
N THR A 205 3.34 6.48 -5.48
CA THR A 205 4.54 7.07 -6.07
C THR A 205 4.53 6.90 -7.58
N GLY A 206 5.24 7.80 -8.27
CA GLY A 206 5.43 7.71 -9.71
C GLY A 206 6.71 6.95 -10.05
N VAL A 207 6.61 5.91 -10.86
CA VAL A 207 7.77 5.13 -11.31
C VAL A 207 8.03 5.41 -12.78
N ASP A 208 9.22 5.91 -13.10
CA ASP A 208 9.65 6.05 -14.49
C ASP A 208 10.07 4.68 -15.06
N THR A 209 9.23 4.15 -15.93
CA THR A 209 9.47 2.86 -16.56
C THR A 209 10.39 2.94 -17.79
N GLY A 210 10.79 4.15 -18.18
CA GLY A 210 11.61 4.41 -19.39
C GLY A 210 10.90 4.08 -20.71
N VAL A 211 9.92 3.19 -20.70
CA VAL A 211 9.18 2.74 -21.90
C VAL A 211 7.80 3.40 -21.99
N HIS A 212 7.12 3.49 -20.86
CA HIS A 212 5.76 4.02 -20.77
C HIS A 212 5.69 5.38 -20.05
N GLY A 213 6.85 6.00 -19.78
CA GLY A 213 6.93 7.20 -18.94
C GLY A 213 6.68 6.88 -17.46
N VAL A 214 6.26 7.89 -16.71
CA VAL A 214 5.94 7.74 -15.29
C VAL A 214 4.59 7.07 -15.14
N VAL A 215 4.58 5.93 -14.44
CA VAL A 215 3.36 5.18 -14.08
C VAL A 215 3.13 5.34 -12.58
N PRO A 216 1.97 5.83 -12.14
CA PRO A 216 1.64 5.86 -10.72
C PRO A 216 1.37 4.45 -10.21
N ILE A 217 1.84 4.16 -9.01
CA ILE A 217 1.56 2.94 -8.27
C ILE A 217 1.05 3.29 -6.87
N ALA A 218 -0.05 2.67 -6.45
CA ALA A 218 -0.53 2.75 -5.09
C ALA A 218 0.11 1.64 -4.24
N TYR A 219 0.42 1.93 -2.98
CA TYR A 219 1.02 0.96 -2.08
C TYR A 219 0.62 1.17 -0.63
N THR A 220 0.58 0.08 0.11
CA THR A 220 0.20 0.03 1.51
C THR A 220 1.37 -0.42 2.37
N ASN A 221 1.67 0.32 3.45
CA ASN A 221 2.53 -0.13 4.54
C ASN A 221 1.70 -0.87 5.58
N LEU A 222 1.93 -2.16 5.71
CA LEU A 222 1.23 -3.03 6.66
C LEU A 222 2.23 -3.64 7.66
N PRO A 223 2.53 -2.97 8.80
CA PRO A 223 3.35 -3.56 9.85
C PRO A 223 2.71 -4.81 10.45
N TYR A 224 3.51 -5.60 11.20
CA TYR A 224 3.02 -6.81 11.86
C TYR A 224 2.07 -6.47 13.02
N GLN A 225 0.76 -6.52 12.79
CA GLN A 225 -0.27 -5.91 13.65
C GLN A 225 -0.28 -6.44 15.09
N THR A 226 0.06 -7.73 15.30
CA THR A 226 0.11 -8.29 16.65
C THR A 226 1.19 -7.69 17.54
N ASP A 227 2.21 -7.03 16.97
CA ASP A 227 3.25 -6.34 17.72
C ASP A 227 2.68 -5.11 18.46
N ALA A 228 1.69 -4.43 17.86
CA ALA A 228 0.96 -3.33 18.48
C ALA A 228 -0.19 -3.80 19.40
N GLY A 229 -0.53 -5.09 19.36
CA GLY A 229 -1.54 -5.67 20.22
C GLY A 229 -2.93 -5.04 20.04
N ALA A 230 -3.59 -4.72 21.15
CA ALA A 230 -4.93 -4.17 21.13
C ALA A 230 -5.02 -2.78 20.47
N SER A 231 -3.93 -2.02 20.45
CA SER A 231 -3.88 -0.69 19.82
C SER A 231 -4.17 -0.74 18.32
N CYS A 232 -3.85 -1.87 17.67
CA CYS A 232 -4.14 -2.10 16.25
C CYS A 232 -5.05 -3.33 16.04
N GLY A 233 -6.06 -3.47 16.88
CA GLY A 233 -7.20 -4.33 16.63
C GLY A 233 -7.05 -5.79 17.04
N LYS A 234 -5.96 -6.22 17.71
CA LYS A 234 -5.91 -7.57 18.29
C LYS A 234 -7.06 -7.77 19.26
N SER A 235 -7.84 -8.81 19.06
CA SER A 235 -9.04 -9.15 19.84
C SER A 235 -10.13 -8.06 19.83
N PHE A 236 -10.24 -7.31 18.75
CA PHE A 236 -11.24 -6.24 18.63
C PHE A 236 -12.67 -6.78 18.38
N VAL A 237 -12.79 -7.86 17.62
CA VAL A 237 -14.07 -8.53 17.32
C VAL A 237 -14.17 -9.87 18.03
N ASN A 238 -13.10 -10.68 18.00
CA ASN A 238 -13.09 -12.02 18.52
C ASN A 238 -12.27 -12.09 19.82
N ALA A 239 -12.68 -12.95 20.76
CA ALA A 239 -11.95 -13.16 21.99
C ALA A 239 -10.92 -14.31 21.88
N GLY A 240 -9.89 -14.27 22.71
CA GLY A 240 -8.89 -15.32 22.84
C GLY A 240 -8.08 -15.55 21.55
N ALA A 241 -7.74 -16.80 21.27
CA ALA A 241 -6.91 -17.13 20.10
C ALA A 241 -7.55 -16.74 18.76
N ALA A 242 -8.87 -16.77 18.65
CA ALA A 242 -9.59 -16.37 17.46
C ALA A 242 -9.41 -14.88 17.13
N GLY A 243 -9.17 -14.04 18.14
CA GLY A 243 -8.98 -12.61 17.96
C GLY A 243 -7.53 -12.19 17.68
N ASN A 244 -6.58 -13.12 17.72
CA ASN A 244 -5.16 -12.76 17.54
C ASN A 244 -4.89 -12.08 16.19
N LEU A 245 -5.63 -12.43 15.14
CA LEU A 245 -5.44 -11.93 13.78
C LEU A 245 -6.48 -10.88 13.36
N ASP A 246 -7.42 -10.50 14.24
CA ASP A 246 -8.45 -9.51 13.92
C ASP A 246 -7.85 -8.22 13.35
N GLY A 247 -6.77 -7.72 13.96
CA GLY A 247 -6.09 -6.51 13.52
C GLY A 247 -5.56 -6.59 12.09
N PHE A 248 -5.11 -7.76 11.64
CA PHE A 248 -4.60 -7.90 10.27
C PHE A 248 -5.69 -7.69 9.22
N SER A 249 -6.85 -8.32 9.35
CA SER A 249 -7.91 -8.16 8.35
C SER A 249 -8.66 -6.84 8.49
N ILE A 250 -8.78 -6.29 9.73
CA ILE A 250 -9.35 -4.95 9.94
C ILE A 250 -8.47 -3.90 9.27
N VAL A 251 -7.18 -3.89 9.59
CA VAL A 251 -6.23 -2.86 9.14
C VAL A 251 -5.92 -2.99 7.64
N ALA A 252 -5.58 -4.20 7.18
CA ALA A 252 -5.32 -4.40 5.75
C ALA A 252 -6.56 -4.18 4.89
N GLY A 253 -7.74 -4.53 5.40
CA GLY A 253 -9.00 -4.28 4.72
C GLY A 253 -9.39 -2.79 4.69
N HIS A 254 -9.02 -2.03 5.72
CA HIS A 254 -9.18 -0.58 5.78
C HIS A 254 -8.37 0.09 4.65
N GLU A 255 -7.06 -0.09 4.66
CA GLU A 255 -6.17 0.53 3.67
C GLU A 255 -6.56 0.13 2.23
N TYR A 256 -6.89 -1.17 2.04
CA TYR A 256 -7.31 -1.64 0.74
C TYR A 256 -8.62 -0.99 0.26
N ALA A 257 -9.61 -0.79 1.14
CA ALA A 257 -10.85 -0.13 0.79
C ALA A 257 -10.63 1.34 0.38
N GLU A 258 -9.66 2.01 0.96
CA GLU A 258 -9.28 3.37 0.62
C GLU A 258 -8.53 3.41 -0.71
N VAL A 259 -7.52 2.57 -0.90
CA VAL A 259 -6.75 2.49 -2.15
C VAL A 259 -7.64 2.25 -3.37
N ILE A 260 -8.68 1.42 -3.29
CA ILE A 260 -9.54 1.19 -4.45
C ILE A 260 -10.44 2.37 -4.82
N THR A 261 -10.72 3.27 -3.87
CA THR A 261 -11.55 4.46 -4.07
C THR A 261 -10.73 5.73 -4.24
N ASP A 262 -9.48 5.73 -3.79
CA ASP A 262 -8.56 6.88 -3.85
C ASP A 262 -7.10 6.44 -3.96
N PRO A 263 -6.70 5.76 -5.05
CA PRO A 263 -5.36 5.17 -5.17
C PRO A 263 -4.23 6.18 -5.16
N HIS A 264 -4.52 7.44 -5.47
CA HIS A 264 -3.49 8.49 -5.61
C HIS A 264 -3.74 9.69 -4.69
N LEU A 265 -4.63 9.57 -3.69
CA LEU A 265 -4.98 10.59 -2.71
C LEU A 265 -5.57 11.87 -3.35
N ASP A 266 -6.34 11.71 -4.43
CA ASP A 266 -6.94 12.81 -5.19
C ASP A 266 -8.36 12.49 -5.71
N ALA A 267 -8.98 11.37 -5.23
CA ALA A 267 -10.29 10.92 -5.70
C ALA A 267 -11.41 11.08 -4.66
N TRP A 268 -11.60 10.17 -3.71
CA TRP A 268 -12.80 10.15 -2.86
C TRP A 268 -12.48 10.33 -1.38
N TYR A 269 -12.62 11.55 -0.88
CA TYR A 269 -12.51 11.89 0.55
C TYR A 269 -13.54 12.99 0.92
N ASP A 270 -13.80 13.16 2.21
CA ASP A 270 -14.70 14.20 2.67
C ASP A 270 -13.97 15.56 2.82
N VAL A 271 -14.73 16.61 3.17
CA VAL A 271 -14.19 17.97 3.30
C VAL A 271 -13.12 18.13 4.39
N THR A 272 -12.90 17.12 5.20
CA THR A 272 -11.86 17.09 6.24
C THR A 272 -10.71 16.15 5.89
N GLY A 273 -10.75 15.50 4.72
CA GLY A 273 -9.73 14.59 4.22
C GLY A 273 -9.90 13.15 4.68
N TYR A 274 -11.04 12.78 5.30
CA TYR A 274 -11.31 11.38 5.67
C TYR A 274 -11.83 10.58 4.48
N GLU A 275 -11.28 9.39 4.30
CA GLU A 275 -11.69 8.44 3.29
C GLU A 275 -12.79 7.47 3.79
N ASN A 276 -13.15 6.50 2.96
CA ASN A 276 -14.29 5.63 3.23
C ASN A 276 -14.13 4.76 4.47
N ALA A 277 -12.92 4.27 4.76
CA ALA A 277 -12.69 3.41 5.90
C ALA A 277 -12.40 4.20 7.18
N ASP A 278 -11.74 5.36 7.07
CA ASP A 278 -11.50 6.26 8.20
C ASP A 278 -12.77 6.66 8.93
N LYS A 279 -13.80 7.01 8.17
CA LYS A 279 -15.10 7.44 8.72
C LYS A 279 -15.76 6.38 9.58
N CYS A 280 -15.31 5.13 9.44
CA CYS A 280 -15.86 3.97 10.14
C CYS A 280 -14.83 3.28 11.04
N ALA A 281 -13.62 3.83 11.13
CA ALA A 281 -12.54 3.24 11.89
C ALA A 281 -12.91 3.02 13.35
N TRP A 282 -12.53 1.89 13.90
CA TRP A 282 -12.69 1.52 15.32
C TRP A 282 -14.08 1.75 15.90
N ASN A 283 -15.13 1.58 15.10
CA ASN A 283 -16.54 1.82 15.49
C ASN A 283 -16.86 3.27 15.88
N LEU A 284 -16.11 4.26 15.38
CA LEU A 284 -16.30 5.66 15.74
C LEU A 284 -17.32 6.39 14.87
N GLY A 285 -17.61 5.92 13.65
CA GLY A 285 -18.56 6.55 12.74
C GLY A 285 -20.03 6.17 13.02
N PRO A 286 -20.99 6.91 12.46
CA PRO A 286 -22.41 6.57 12.57
C PRO A 286 -22.70 5.24 11.87
N GLY A 287 -23.20 4.27 12.64
CA GLY A 287 -23.45 2.90 12.17
C GLY A 287 -22.20 2.02 12.10
N ALA A 288 -21.01 2.55 12.45
CA ALA A 288 -19.78 1.78 12.44
C ALA A 288 -19.85 0.58 13.39
N THR A 289 -19.58 -0.60 12.86
CA THR A 289 -19.52 -1.84 13.62
C THR A 289 -18.53 -2.79 12.96
N ALA A 290 -17.46 -3.11 13.67
CA ALA A 290 -16.58 -4.19 13.27
C ALA A 290 -17.28 -5.54 13.55
N ARG A 291 -17.16 -6.45 12.58
CA ARG A 291 -17.84 -7.76 12.64
C ARG A 291 -17.07 -8.81 11.86
N ASN A 292 -17.39 -10.06 12.12
CA ASN A 292 -16.93 -11.14 11.24
C ASN A 292 -17.75 -11.16 9.94
N ILE A 293 -17.05 -11.36 8.85
CA ILE A 293 -17.62 -11.73 7.54
C ILE A 293 -17.04 -13.06 7.10
N VAL A 294 -17.77 -13.79 6.26
CA VAL A 294 -17.30 -15.06 5.71
C VAL A 294 -16.65 -14.81 4.36
N ILE A 295 -15.38 -15.18 4.24
CA ILE A 295 -14.60 -15.14 3.01
C ILE A 295 -13.99 -16.54 2.80
N GLY A 296 -14.25 -17.15 1.66
CA GLY A 296 -13.71 -18.49 1.35
C GLY A 296 -14.05 -19.58 2.38
N GLY A 297 -15.15 -19.40 3.13
CA GLY A 297 -15.58 -20.34 4.19
C GLY A 297 -14.94 -20.08 5.56
N SER A 298 -14.07 -19.09 5.70
CA SER A 298 -13.45 -18.65 6.97
C SER A 298 -14.00 -17.31 7.44
N ASN A 299 -14.02 -17.10 8.76
CA ASN A 299 -14.41 -15.82 9.35
C ASN A 299 -13.22 -14.87 9.42
N TYR A 300 -13.45 -13.63 9.00
CA TYR A 300 -12.50 -12.53 9.10
C TYR A 300 -13.15 -11.33 9.77
N ALA A 301 -12.48 -10.76 10.76
CA ALA A 301 -12.89 -9.51 11.37
C ALA A 301 -12.65 -8.37 10.37
N VAL A 302 -13.66 -7.57 10.09
CA VAL A 302 -13.54 -6.36 9.27
C VAL A 302 -14.31 -5.22 9.92
N GLN A 303 -13.91 -4.00 9.64
CA GLN A 303 -14.72 -2.84 9.98
C GLN A 303 -15.81 -2.59 8.92
N ALA A 304 -16.85 -1.84 9.27
CA ALA A 304 -17.78 -1.27 8.30
C ALA A 304 -17.05 -0.22 7.43
N LEU A 305 -17.57 0.03 6.24
CA LEU A 305 -17.05 1.04 5.32
C LEU A 305 -18.11 2.12 5.09
N TRP A 306 -17.68 3.35 4.85
CA TRP A 306 -18.61 4.42 4.58
C TRP A 306 -19.36 4.19 3.27
N SER A 307 -20.66 4.42 3.31
CA SER A 307 -21.55 4.41 2.15
C SER A 307 -22.20 5.76 1.98
N ASN A 308 -21.89 6.45 0.89
CA ASN A 308 -22.54 7.70 0.52
C ASN A 308 -24.05 7.51 0.33
N SER A 309 -24.46 6.39 -0.24
CA SER A 309 -25.88 6.09 -0.45
C SER A 309 -26.66 5.89 0.83
N ALA A 310 -26.01 5.40 1.88
CA ALA A 310 -26.60 5.27 3.21
C ALA A 310 -26.34 6.49 4.10
N SER A 311 -25.38 7.34 3.76
CA SER A 311 -24.81 8.38 4.60
C SER A 311 -24.41 7.85 6.01
N ALA A 312 -23.87 6.64 6.02
CA ALA A 312 -23.48 5.90 7.23
C ALA A 312 -22.47 4.81 6.90
N CYS A 313 -21.85 4.25 7.92
CA CYS A 313 -21.06 3.01 7.84
C CYS A 313 -21.97 1.80 7.61
N ALA A 314 -21.62 0.91 6.67
CA ALA A 314 -22.43 -0.23 6.25
C ALA A 314 -21.63 -1.54 6.18
#